data_4c3767f83f5b9d22e7f76e90070f2ca3
#
_entry.id   4c3767f83f5b9d22e7f76e90070f2ca3
#
_cell.length_a   1.000
_cell.length_b   1.000
_cell.length_c   1.000
_cell.angle_alpha   90.00
_cell.angle_beta   90.00
_cell.angle_gamma   90.00
#
_symmetry.space_group_name_H-M   'P 1'
#
loop_
_entity.id
_entity.type
_entity.pdbx_description
1 polymer ?
#
loop_
_entity_poly.entity_id
_entity_poly.type
_entity_poly.pdbx_seq_one_letter_code
_entity_poly.pdbx_strand_id
1 'polypeptide(L)'
;VRQKIVRLALVGGVVFLALLLLLATCGGGGGDGAGRDGKGGESRKPVKESAGPVTRLTVPPAYTADRGWEVVDAGPGYAVSHPTGVLAYLVRAPGQRYRLRTLDIPTGRAGWSGEAWRPPDPARFPKLLTLAKADRQFFVTWSYGRVGDDLAPARTLVSLDVYDAADGERLRAEVPWTGVPVVTASGPDILITDGRTTGALVDPLTGDVTGIPAAKPSYPEGCSACGQLTEVRGQTEKGLLFSGAREFWVRGGWFSRKVAPKGADPRSGVPTSVGPGRILVRWQLGKKAERAATHELWAVHDAANGKPVASVECHRPAIEPGSHPQAVFSPSGRYAVAGNLAFDLEAKEGFCFETEGGAARVTLASVTDDGTAYGAADARDAADALEGGGTPVEMSFVSGDVEPLPPNVRLPEMETSGTGVFTWTDRKDRLHLLGYPRTS
;
A
#
# COMPACT_ATOMS: atom_id res chain seq x y z
N VAL A 1 -26.34 -4.29 -47.31
CA VAL A 1 -27.12 -3.45 -46.41
C VAL A 1 -26.25 -2.93 -45.26
N ARG A 2 -25.22 -2.08 -45.56
CA ARG A 2 -24.39 -1.43 -44.52
C ARG A 2 -23.73 -0.17 -45.08
N GLN A 3 -24.52 0.82 -45.52
CA GLN A 3 -23.94 2.09 -46.01
C GLN A 3 -24.91 3.31 -45.93
N LYS A 4 -25.72 3.42 -44.88
CA LYS A 4 -26.62 4.58 -44.72
C LYS A 4 -26.72 5.23 -43.33
N ILE A 5 -25.76 5.02 -42.41
CA ILE A 5 -25.83 5.63 -41.06
C ILE A 5 -24.67 6.65 -40.77
N VAL A 6 -23.83 7.02 -41.73
CA VAL A 6 -22.70 7.93 -41.46
C VAL A 6 -22.91 9.38 -41.89
N ARG A 7 -24.08 9.78 -42.38
CA ARG A 7 -24.30 11.15 -42.90
C ARG A 7 -25.21 12.07 -42.05
N LEU A 8 -25.61 11.69 -40.84
CA LEU A 8 -26.49 12.55 -40.01
C LEU A 8 -25.81 13.13 -38.74
N ALA A 9 -24.54 12.89 -38.48
CA ALA A 9 -23.85 13.38 -37.28
C ALA A 9 -23.01 14.65 -37.49
N LEU A 10 -22.95 15.21 -38.71
CA LEU A 10 -22.08 16.35 -39.02
C LEU A 10 -22.78 17.71 -39.16
N VAL A 11 -24.11 17.77 -39.05
CA VAL A 11 -24.87 19.04 -39.17
C VAL A 11 -25.30 19.61 -37.81
N GLY A 12 -25.24 18.81 -36.72
CA GLY A 12 -25.62 19.27 -35.37
C GLY A 12 -24.53 20.05 -34.60
N GLY A 13 -23.25 19.94 -35.00
CA GLY A 13 -22.13 20.52 -34.26
C GLY A 13 -21.86 22.01 -34.50
N VAL A 14 -22.30 22.56 -35.63
CA VAL A 14 -21.98 23.95 -36.02
C VAL A 14 -22.98 24.96 -35.48
N VAL A 15 -24.22 24.55 -35.19
CA VAL A 15 -25.26 25.46 -34.65
C VAL A 15 -25.09 25.69 -33.15
N PHE A 16 -24.49 24.79 -32.42
CA PHE A 16 -24.27 24.96 -30.95
C PHE A 16 -23.11 25.87 -30.61
N LEU A 17 -22.13 26.02 -31.49
CA LEU A 17 -20.96 26.92 -31.25
C LEU A 17 -21.29 28.38 -31.55
N ALA A 18 -22.29 28.66 -32.39
CA ALA A 18 -22.69 30.03 -32.73
C ALA A 18 -23.60 30.67 -31.67
N LEU A 19 -24.28 29.89 -30.84
CA LEU A 19 -25.18 30.37 -29.78
C LEU A 19 -24.44 30.77 -28.48
N LEU A 20 -23.23 30.27 -28.25
CA LEU A 20 -22.40 30.59 -27.09
C LEU A 20 -21.55 31.88 -27.22
N LEU A 21 -21.40 32.40 -28.44
CA LEU A 21 -20.67 33.64 -28.72
C LEU A 21 -21.52 34.92 -28.72
N LEU A 22 -22.83 34.79 -28.62
CA LEU A 22 -23.76 35.94 -28.63
C LEU A 22 -24.23 36.41 -27.25
N LEU A 23 -23.79 35.76 -26.15
CA LEU A 23 -24.19 36.15 -24.79
C LEU A 23 -23.08 36.91 -24.02
N ALA A 24 -22.00 37.28 -24.65
CA ALA A 24 -20.81 37.93 -24.00
C ALA A 24 -20.70 39.43 -24.22
N THR A 25 -21.67 40.09 -24.90
CA THR A 25 -21.60 41.53 -25.13
C THR A 25 -22.95 42.19 -24.92
N CYS A 26 -23.32 42.53 -23.70
CA CYS A 26 -24.17 43.67 -23.37
C CYS A 26 -24.33 43.79 -21.84
N GLY A 27 -23.95 44.93 -21.27
CA GLY A 27 -24.37 45.29 -19.92
C GLY A 27 -23.39 46.16 -19.14
N GLY A 28 -23.05 47.32 -19.65
CA GLY A 28 -22.57 48.44 -18.81
C GLY A 28 -23.76 49.31 -18.46
N GLY A 29 -23.84 49.79 -17.21
CA GLY A 29 -24.85 50.80 -16.80
C GLY A 29 -24.99 50.85 -15.29
N GLY A 30 -24.51 51.95 -14.68
CA GLY A 30 -24.50 52.23 -13.25
C GLY A 30 -25.88 52.50 -12.66
N GLY A 31 -25.93 52.52 -11.33
CA GLY A 31 -27.12 52.90 -10.53
C GLY A 31 -26.89 52.68 -9.06
N ASP A 32 -26.69 53.78 -8.33
CA ASP A 32 -26.62 53.85 -6.85
C ASP A 32 -27.90 53.35 -6.19
N GLY A 33 -27.78 52.65 -5.06
CA GLY A 33 -28.91 52.26 -4.23
C GLY A 33 -28.55 51.50 -2.98
N ALA A 34 -28.69 52.13 -1.87
CA ALA A 34 -28.38 51.73 -0.50
C ALA A 34 -29.02 50.41 -0.01
N GLY A 35 -28.24 49.67 0.82
CA GLY A 35 -28.70 49.00 2.03
C GLY A 35 -29.26 47.63 1.94
N ARG A 36 -28.49 46.60 2.42
CA ARG A 36 -28.90 45.72 3.52
C ARG A 36 -27.97 44.52 3.67
N ASP A 37 -27.65 44.30 4.93
CA ASP A 37 -26.99 43.14 5.50
C ASP A 37 -27.08 41.81 4.75
N GLY A 38 -25.94 41.22 4.44
CA GLY A 38 -25.80 39.89 3.89
C GLY A 38 -24.45 39.28 4.30
N LYS A 39 -24.47 38.57 5.40
CA LYS A 39 -23.56 37.52 5.91
C LYS A 39 -22.21 37.34 5.20
N GLY A 40 -21.18 37.50 6.04
CA GLY A 40 -19.78 37.33 5.73
C GLY A 40 -19.43 36.13 4.87
N GLY A 41 -18.83 36.43 3.74
CA GLY A 41 -17.91 35.53 3.09
C GLY A 41 -16.68 35.41 4.00
N GLU A 42 -16.47 34.27 4.60
CA GLU A 42 -15.20 33.94 5.24
C GLU A 42 -14.10 34.06 4.18
N SER A 43 -13.43 35.19 4.20
CA SER A 43 -12.17 35.39 3.50
C SER A 43 -11.24 34.26 3.99
N ARG A 44 -10.96 33.31 3.14
CA ARG A 44 -9.93 32.29 3.38
C ARG A 44 -8.64 33.07 3.65
N LYS A 45 -8.27 33.16 4.92
CA LYS A 45 -6.94 33.67 5.32
C LYS A 45 -5.92 32.81 4.56
N PRO A 46 -4.93 33.42 3.90
CA PRO A 46 -3.84 32.65 3.30
C PRO A 46 -3.25 31.79 4.41
N VAL A 47 -3.20 30.47 4.13
CA VAL A 47 -2.53 29.52 5.01
C VAL A 47 -1.09 30.01 5.11
N LYS A 48 -0.65 30.37 6.30
CA LYS A 48 0.75 30.70 6.56
C LYS A 48 1.58 29.52 6.03
N GLU A 49 2.57 29.81 5.20
CA GLU A 49 3.63 28.86 4.90
C GLU A 49 4.08 28.25 6.21
N SER A 50 4.05 26.93 6.31
CA SER A 50 4.43 26.23 7.54
C SER A 50 5.88 26.59 7.82
N ALA A 51 6.14 27.22 8.96
CA ALA A 51 7.46 27.14 9.53
C ALA A 51 7.85 25.64 9.54
N GLY A 52 9.05 25.31 9.07
CA GLY A 52 9.49 23.91 8.93
C GLY A 52 9.19 23.05 10.17
N PRO A 53 9.47 21.75 10.13
CA PRO A 53 9.08 20.83 11.20
C PRO A 53 9.66 21.31 12.54
N VAL A 54 8.86 21.27 13.61
CA VAL A 54 9.30 21.59 14.97
C VAL A 54 10.25 20.49 15.47
N THR A 55 9.92 19.25 15.15
CA THR A 55 10.73 18.07 15.47
C THR A 55 11.85 17.93 14.43
N ARG A 56 13.09 17.82 14.91
CA ARG A 56 14.25 17.58 14.06
C ARG A 56 14.85 16.23 14.44
N LEU A 57 14.64 15.24 13.59
CA LEU A 57 15.23 13.93 13.72
C LEU A 57 16.67 13.94 13.17
N THR A 58 17.51 13.06 13.69
CA THR A 58 18.74 12.68 12.98
C THR A 58 18.35 11.72 11.87
N VAL A 59 18.59 12.09 10.63
CA VAL A 59 18.18 11.34 9.44
C VAL A 59 19.38 10.95 8.60
N PRO A 60 19.25 10.00 7.65
CA PRO A 60 20.33 9.67 6.72
C PRO A 60 20.84 10.92 5.98
N PRO A 61 22.14 10.98 5.58
CA PRO A 61 22.73 12.14 4.91
C PRO A 61 22.01 12.58 3.63
N ALA A 62 21.27 11.66 3.01
CA ALA A 62 20.47 11.95 1.85
C ALA A 62 19.27 12.89 2.11
N TYR A 63 18.95 13.20 3.36
CA TYR A 63 17.81 14.06 3.73
C TYR A 63 18.25 15.24 4.61
N THR A 64 17.44 16.32 4.59
CA THR A 64 17.67 17.47 5.49
C THR A 64 16.47 17.69 6.41
N ALA A 65 16.72 17.69 7.72
CA ALA A 65 15.71 17.94 8.74
C ALA A 65 15.45 19.43 9.02
N ASP A 66 16.15 20.33 8.35
CA ASP A 66 15.97 21.77 8.51
C ASP A 66 14.75 22.32 7.76
N ARG A 67 14.27 21.59 6.78
CA ARG A 67 13.12 21.89 5.94
C ARG A 67 12.16 20.70 5.91
N GLY A 68 10.94 20.95 5.51
CA GLY A 68 9.94 19.90 5.39
C GLY A 68 8.67 20.24 6.16
N TRP A 69 7.94 19.24 6.57
CA TRP A 69 6.65 19.37 7.25
C TRP A 69 6.49 18.36 8.39
N GLU A 70 5.55 18.66 9.27
CA GLU A 70 5.20 17.82 10.41
C GLU A 70 3.69 17.80 10.63
N VAL A 71 3.15 16.59 10.81
CA VAL A 71 1.80 16.35 11.30
C VAL A 71 1.89 15.77 12.71
N VAL A 72 1.29 16.45 13.67
CA VAL A 72 1.27 16.03 15.08
C VAL A 72 -0.05 15.32 15.37
N ASP A 73 0.00 14.29 16.21
CA ASP A 73 -1.19 13.55 16.68
C ASP A 73 -1.93 12.83 15.54
N ALA A 74 -1.19 12.28 14.58
CA ALA A 74 -1.73 11.36 13.61
C ALA A 74 -2.17 10.06 14.29
N GLY A 75 -3.19 9.42 13.74
CA GLY A 75 -3.55 8.05 14.13
C GLY A 75 -2.47 7.05 13.73
N PRO A 76 -2.45 5.86 14.35
CA PRO A 76 -1.50 4.83 13.99
C PRO A 76 -1.74 4.35 12.56
N GLY A 77 -0.79 4.61 11.70
CA GLY A 77 -0.83 4.24 10.29
C GLY A 77 -1.26 5.39 9.37
N TYR A 78 -0.62 5.40 8.24
CA TYR A 78 -0.89 6.28 7.11
C TYR A 78 -0.87 5.44 5.82
N ALA A 79 -1.29 6.04 4.73
CA ALA A 79 -1.25 5.42 3.43
C ALA A 79 -0.80 6.44 2.39
N VAL A 80 -0.11 5.98 1.35
CA VAL A 80 0.44 6.86 0.33
C VAL A 80 0.00 6.41 -1.06
N SER A 81 -0.43 7.37 -1.84
CA SER A 81 -0.58 7.24 -3.27
C SER A 81 0.68 7.78 -3.95
N HIS A 82 1.60 6.90 -4.32
CA HIS A 82 2.84 7.28 -5.00
C HIS A 82 2.62 8.04 -6.32
N PRO A 83 1.67 7.62 -7.19
CA PRO A 83 1.44 8.33 -8.44
C PRO A 83 0.97 9.77 -8.27
N THR A 84 0.27 10.08 -7.18
CA THR A 84 -0.24 11.43 -6.90
C THR A 84 0.61 12.22 -5.92
N GLY A 85 1.58 11.58 -5.26
CA GLY A 85 2.39 12.21 -4.20
C GLY A 85 1.58 12.61 -2.95
N VAL A 86 0.43 11.97 -2.73
CA VAL A 86 -0.50 12.30 -1.63
C VAL A 86 -0.37 11.28 -0.51
N LEU A 87 -0.23 11.78 0.71
CA LEU A 87 -0.28 11.00 1.95
C LEU A 87 -1.65 11.20 2.62
N ALA A 88 -2.26 10.10 3.02
CA ALA A 88 -3.50 10.09 3.81
C ALA A 88 -3.23 9.58 5.22
N TYR A 89 -3.84 10.20 6.23
CA TYR A 89 -3.73 9.82 7.62
C TYR A 89 -5.04 10.05 8.37
N LEU A 90 -5.25 9.32 9.44
CA LEU A 90 -6.44 9.42 10.28
C LEU A 90 -6.18 10.34 11.46
N VAL A 91 -7.19 11.14 11.82
CA VAL A 91 -7.21 11.92 13.06
C VAL A 91 -8.46 11.60 13.87
N ARG A 92 -8.35 11.67 15.19
CA ARG A 92 -9.52 11.60 16.07
C ARG A 92 -10.36 12.86 15.94
N ALA A 93 -11.67 12.70 15.96
CA ALA A 93 -12.66 13.77 15.97
C ALA A 93 -13.58 13.62 17.19
N PRO A 94 -14.26 14.68 17.65
CA PRO A 94 -15.16 14.59 18.80
C PRO A 94 -16.23 13.51 18.66
N GLY A 95 -16.64 12.90 19.77
CA GLY A 95 -17.68 11.87 19.80
C GLY A 95 -17.21 10.49 19.32
N GLN A 96 -15.96 10.13 19.57
CA GLN A 96 -15.37 8.84 19.15
C GLN A 96 -15.46 8.62 17.64
N ARG A 97 -15.31 9.70 16.88
CA ARG A 97 -15.24 9.67 15.41
C ARG A 97 -13.81 9.75 14.94
N TYR A 98 -13.63 9.42 13.68
CA TYR A 98 -12.38 9.55 12.95
C TYR A 98 -12.60 10.34 11.68
N ARG A 99 -11.53 10.95 11.19
CA ARG A 99 -11.54 11.70 9.92
C ARG A 99 -10.28 11.38 9.15
N LEU A 100 -10.43 11.11 7.87
CA LEU A 100 -9.31 11.01 6.95
C LEU A 100 -8.89 12.43 6.53
N ARG A 101 -7.60 12.68 6.55
CA ARG A 101 -6.97 13.90 6.03
C ARG A 101 -5.88 13.52 5.05
N THR A 102 -5.64 14.39 4.10
CA THR A 102 -4.56 14.24 3.14
C THR A 102 -3.61 15.42 3.16
N LEU A 103 -2.40 15.20 2.71
CA LEU A 103 -1.42 16.23 2.42
C LEU A 103 -0.62 15.86 1.16
N ASP A 104 -0.13 16.86 0.49
CA ASP A 104 0.84 16.75 -0.59
C ASP A 104 2.23 16.52 0.02
N ILE A 105 2.88 15.41 -0.29
CA ILE A 105 4.13 15.01 0.36
C ILE A 105 5.28 15.99 0.08
N PRO A 106 5.53 16.42 -1.17
CA PRO A 106 6.63 17.36 -1.43
C PRO A 106 6.53 18.67 -0.69
N THR A 107 5.33 19.17 -0.47
CA THR A 107 5.12 20.53 0.08
C THR A 107 4.56 20.56 1.51
N GLY A 108 4.03 19.45 2.01
CA GLY A 108 3.32 19.38 3.28
C GLY A 108 1.99 20.15 3.31
N ARG A 109 1.51 20.62 2.16
CA ARG A 109 0.24 21.36 2.07
C ARG A 109 -0.92 20.41 2.33
N ALA A 110 -1.84 20.85 3.18
CA ALA A 110 -3.07 20.10 3.43
C ALA A 110 -3.88 19.99 2.14
N GLY A 111 -4.26 18.76 1.81
CA GLY A 111 -5.17 18.43 0.74
C GLY A 111 -6.63 18.41 1.21
N TRP A 112 -7.43 17.54 0.64
CA TRP A 112 -8.82 17.37 1.04
C TRP A 112 -8.94 16.67 2.40
N SER A 113 -10.10 16.79 3.02
CA SER A 113 -10.44 16.17 4.31
C SER A 113 -11.82 15.57 4.21
N GLY A 114 -11.92 14.27 4.48
CA GLY A 114 -13.19 13.56 4.51
C GLY A 114 -14.08 14.00 5.68
N GLU A 115 -15.32 13.58 5.66
CA GLU A 115 -16.24 13.75 6.79
C GLU A 115 -15.85 12.88 7.97
N ALA A 116 -16.15 13.34 9.18
CA ALA A 116 -15.92 12.56 10.38
C ALA A 116 -16.98 11.46 10.53
N TRP A 117 -16.55 10.21 10.70
CA TRP A 117 -17.45 9.06 10.86
C TRP A 117 -17.16 8.29 12.16
N ARG A 118 -18.11 7.50 12.59
CA ARG A 118 -17.98 6.60 13.75
C ARG A 118 -17.83 5.17 13.24
N PRO A 119 -16.72 4.47 13.58
CA PRO A 119 -16.55 3.07 13.20
C PRO A 119 -17.44 2.14 14.04
N PRO A 120 -17.68 0.89 13.61
CA PRO A 120 -18.39 -0.12 14.36
C PRO A 120 -17.82 -0.38 15.76
N ASP A 121 -16.50 -0.37 15.92
CA ASP A 121 -15.81 -0.40 17.19
C ASP A 121 -15.00 0.90 17.37
N PRO A 122 -15.57 1.92 18.03
CA PRO A 122 -14.89 3.20 18.20
C PRO A 122 -13.68 3.17 19.14
N ALA A 123 -13.51 2.12 19.95
CA ALA A 123 -12.35 1.96 20.81
C ALA A 123 -11.08 1.61 20.03
N ARG A 124 -11.23 1.06 18.82
CA ARG A 124 -10.12 0.70 17.93
C ARG A 124 -9.94 1.72 16.83
N PHE A 125 -8.69 2.07 16.55
CA PHE A 125 -8.39 2.86 15.36
C PHE A 125 -8.76 2.08 14.10
N PRO A 126 -9.47 2.72 13.15
CA PRO A 126 -9.62 2.16 11.82
C PRO A 126 -8.25 1.99 11.17
N LYS A 127 -8.11 0.99 10.33
CA LYS A 127 -6.91 0.79 9.53
C LYS A 127 -7.04 1.53 8.20
N LEU A 128 -5.90 1.82 7.59
CA LEU A 128 -5.81 2.56 6.34
C LEU A 128 -4.92 1.78 5.37
N LEU A 129 -5.32 1.73 4.10
CA LEU A 129 -4.55 1.14 3.01
C LEU A 129 -4.83 1.88 1.70
N THR A 130 -4.00 1.64 0.68
CA THR A 130 -4.19 2.16 -0.67
C THR A 130 -4.41 1.03 -1.65
N LEU A 131 -5.10 1.33 -2.74
CA LEU A 131 -5.17 0.48 -3.90
C LEU A 131 -5.34 1.30 -5.18
N ALA A 132 -5.05 0.66 -6.31
CA ALA A 132 -5.25 1.22 -7.63
C ALA A 132 -6.23 0.36 -8.43
N LYS A 133 -7.15 0.99 -9.16
CA LYS A 133 -8.05 0.34 -10.12
C LYS A 133 -8.44 1.30 -11.24
N ALA A 134 -8.38 0.85 -12.48
CA ALA A 134 -8.77 1.62 -13.67
C ALA A 134 -8.11 3.03 -13.70
N ASP A 135 -6.79 3.09 -13.50
CA ASP A 135 -5.98 4.31 -13.47
C ASP A 135 -6.35 5.33 -12.35
N ARG A 136 -7.22 4.93 -11.43
CA ARG A 136 -7.57 5.70 -10.23
C ARG A 136 -6.85 5.13 -9.00
N GLN A 137 -6.55 6.00 -8.05
CA GLN A 137 -5.97 5.65 -6.76
C GLN A 137 -7.01 5.88 -5.67
N PHE A 138 -7.04 4.98 -4.70
CA PHE A 138 -7.99 5.04 -3.59
C PHE A 138 -7.30 4.91 -2.26
N PHE A 139 -7.78 5.67 -1.28
CA PHE A 139 -7.51 5.44 0.13
C PHE A 139 -8.69 4.70 0.75
N VAL A 140 -8.43 3.60 1.43
CA VAL A 140 -9.47 2.80 2.06
C VAL A 140 -9.28 2.79 3.55
N THR A 141 -10.24 3.33 4.29
CA THR A 141 -10.29 3.12 5.74
C THR A 141 -11.20 1.95 6.03
N TRP A 142 -10.78 1.08 6.93
CA TRP A 142 -11.62 -0.03 7.33
C TRP A 142 -11.60 -0.26 8.83
N SER A 143 -12.71 -0.75 9.32
CA SER A 143 -12.90 -1.13 10.71
C SER A 143 -13.86 -2.30 10.81
N TYR A 144 -13.78 -3.01 11.91
CA TYR A 144 -14.55 -4.20 12.15
C TYR A 144 -15.15 -4.14 13.55
N GLY A 145 -16.41 -4.52 13.67
CA GLY A 145 -17.06 -4.50 14.95
C GLY A 145 -18.52 -4.91 14.89
N ARG A 146 -19.15 -4.88 16.06
CA ARG A 146 -20.56 -5.22 16.22
C ARG A 146 -21.39 -3.94 16.14
N VAL A 147 -22.41 -3.95 15.30
CA VAL A 147 -23.40 -2.89 15.17
C VAL A 147 -24.79 -3.44 15.50
N GLY A 148 -25.62 -2.61 16.07
CA GLY A 148 -26.98 -2.92 16.50
C GLY A 148 -27.30 -2.08 17.73
N ASP A 149 -28.58 -1.95 18.01
CA ASP A 149 -29.13 -1.29 19.20
C ASP A 149 -30.18 -2.18 19.84
N ASP A 150 -30.89 -1.64 20.82
CA ASP A 150 -31.95 -2.38 21.56
C ASP A 150 -33.13 -2.79 20.65
N LEU A 151 -33.27 -2.19 19.47
CA LEU A 151 -34.35 -2.43 18.52
C LEU A 151 -33.93 -3.29 17.33
N ALA A 152 -32.65 -3.32 17.01
CA ALA A 152 -32.11 -4.05 15.86
C ALA A 152 -31.17 -5.18 16.30
N PRO A 153 -31.31 -6.42 15.76
CA PRO A 153 -30.41 -7.51 16.09
C PRO A 153 -28.96 -7.10 15.83
N ALA A 154 -28.11 -7.34 16.83
CA ALA A 154 -26.70 -7.06 16.70
C ALA A 154 -26.07 -7.95 15.63
N ARG A 155 -25.41 -7.33 14.66
CA ARG A 155 -24.65 -7.98 13.60
C ARG A 155 -23.19 -7.52 13.62
N THR A 156 -22.27 -8.39 13.25
CA THR A 156 -20.88 -8.05 13.09
C THR A 156 -20.61 -7.75 11.61
N LEU A 157 -19.86 -6.69 11.34
CA LEU A 157 -19.52 -6.30 9.97
C LEU A 157 -18.14 -5.69 9.86
N VAL A 158 -17.60 -5.72 8.66
CA VAL A 158 -16.49 -4.89 8.18
C VAL A 158 -17.09 -3.67 7.52
N SER A 159 -16.77 -2.49 8.01
CA SER A 159 -17.14 -1.21 7.40
C SER A 159 -15.93 -0.66 6.67
N LEU A 160 -16.13 -0.31 5.40
CA LEU A 160 -15.14 0.27 4.50
C LEU A 160 -15.61 1.66 4.08
N ASP A 161 -14.73 2.64 4.14
CA ASP A 161 -14.89 3.91 3.47
C ASP A 161 -13.78 4.05 2.43
N VAL A 162 -14.15 4.06 1.17
CA VAL A 162 -13.28 4.16 0.01
C VAL A 162 -13.31 5.61 -0.48
N TYR A 163 -12.15 6.25 -0.54
CA TYR A 163 -12.00 7.63 -0.96
C TYR A 163 -11.16 7.69 -2.23
N ASP A 164 -11.62 8.38 -3.26
CA ASP A 164 -10.75 8.72 -4.38
C ASP A 164 -9.60 9.60 -3.89
N ALA A 165 -8.37 9.24 -4.26
CA ALA A 165 -7.20 9.97 -3.79
C ALA A 165 -7.09 11.40 -4.36
N ALA A 166 -7.71 11.67 -5.50
CA ALA A 166 -7.64 12.96 -6.18
C ALA A 166 -8.53 14.02 -5.54
N ASP A 167 -9.77 13.67 -5.20
CA ASP A 167 -10.79 14.65 -4.77
C ASP A 167 -11.48 14.33 -3.43
N GLY A 168 -11.27 13.10 -2.92
CA GLY A 168 -11.85 12.66 -1.67
C GLY A 168 -13.32 12.23 -1.79
N GLU A 169 -13.84 12.02 -3.01
CA GLU A 169 -15.15 11.42 -3.18
C GLU A 169 -15.22 10.11 -2.41
N ARG A 170 -16.26 9.94 -1.61
CA ARG A 170 -16.37 8.83 -0.66
C ARG A 170 -17.48 7.86 -1.06
N LEU A 171 -17.13 6.58 -1.07
CA LEU A 171 -18.05 5.47 -1.18
C LEU A 171 -17.98 4.64 0.11
N ARG A 172 -19.13 4.22 0.66
CA ARG A 172 -19.18 3.34 1.83
C ARG A 172 -19.72 1.97 1.45
N ALA A 173 -19.02 0.93 1.93
CA ALA A 173 -19.48 -0.45 1.85
C ALA A 173 -19.47 -1.10 3.24
N GLU A 174 -20.50 -1.91 3.53
CA GLU A 174 -20.63 -2.68 4.76
C GLU A 174 -20.78 -4.16 4.41
N VAL A 175 -19.87 -4.97 4.90
CA VAL A 175 -19.82 -6.39 4.60
C VAL A 175 -20.11 -7.18 5.87
N PRO A 176 -21.25 -7.90 5.97
CA PRO A 176 -21.51 -8.81 7.07
C PRO A 176 -20.36 -9.81 7.20
N TRP A 177 -19.81 -9.96 8.42
CA TRP A 177 -18.63 -10.75 8.63
C TRP A 177 -18.66 -11.51 9.97
N THR A 178 -18.16 -12.74 9.94
CA THR A 178 -18.02 -13.56 11.14
C THR A 178 -16.54 -13.86 11.40
N GLY A 179 -16.08 -13.71 12.63
CA GLY A 179 -14.67 -13.89 12.99
C GLY A 179 -13.84 -12.62 12.77
N VAL A 180 -12.52 -12.74 12.87
CA VAL A 180 -11.59 -11.63 12.69
C VAL A 180 -11.23 -11.51 11.21
N PRO A 181 -11.49 -10.38 10.56
CA PRO A 181 -11.16 -10.20 9.15
C PRO A 181 -9.69 -9.86 8.95
N VAL A 182 -9.14 -10.34 7.83
CA VAL A 182 -7.92 -9.84 7.21
C VAL A 182 -8.36 -9.07 5.97
N VAL A 183 -8.00 -7.79 5.90
CA VAL A 183 -8.35 -6.92 4.77
C VAL A 183 -7.08 -6.51 4.06
N THR A 184 -7.01 -6.74 2.76
CA THR A 184 -5.87 -6.45 1.89
C THR A 184 -6.30 -5.78 0.59
N ALA A 185 -5.37 -5.10 -0.05
CA ALA A 185 -5.54 -4.41 -1.33
C ALA A 185 -4.37 -4.72 -2.27
N SER A 186 -4.05 -6.00 -2.43
CA SER A 186 -2.95 -6.46 -3.30
C SER A 186 -3.32 -6.52 -4.79
N GLY A 187 -4.60 -6.43 -5.11
CA GLY A 187 -5.15 -6.47 -6.45
C GLY A 187 -6.11 -5.31 -6.72
N PRO A 188 -6.94 -5.41 -7.78
CA PRO A 188 -7.84 -4.33 -8.18
C PRO A 188 -9.03 -4.11 -7.23
N ASP A 189 -9.36 -5.09 -6.38
CA ASP A 189 -10.46 -4.99 -5.43
C ASP A 189 -9.94 -5.08 -3.99
N ILE A 190 -10.78 -4.69 -3.03
CA ILE A 190 -10.49 -4.86 -1.62
C ILE A 190 -10.88 -6.29 -1.25
N LEU A 191 -9.89 -7.08 -0.83
CA LEU A 191 -10.11 -8.45 -0.39
C LEU A 191 -10.30 -8.49 1.13
N ILE A 192 -11.42 -9.05 1.55
CA ILE A 192 -11.70 -9.40 2.96
C ILE A 192 -11.66 -10.94 3.05
N THR A 193 -10.90 -11.50 3.98
CA THR A 193 -10.77 -12.94 4.17
C THR A 193 -10.72 -13.32 5.65
N ASP A 194 -11.08 -14.56 5.96
CA ASP A 194 -10.92 -15.19 7.28
C ASP A 194 -9.51 -15.79 7.50
N GLY A 195 -8.58 -15.54 6.58
CA GLY A 195 -7.25 -16.16 6.55
C GLY A 195 -7.30 -17.63 6.10
N ARG A 196 -8.41 -18.10 5.55
CA ARG A 196 -8.61 -19.44 4.99
C ARG A 196 -9.23 -19.36 3.59
N THR A 197 -10.38 -19.96 3.39
CA THR A 197 -11.03 -20.04 2.07
C THR A 197 -12.27 -19.15 1.93
N THR A 198 -12.76 -18.57 3.02
CA THR A 198 -13.91 -17.67 3.01
C THR A 198 -13.43 -16.23 2.78
N GLY A 199 -14.12 -15.52 1.91
CA GLY A 199 -13.77 -14.15 1.63
C GLY A 199 -14.87 -13.37 0.93
N ALA A 200 -14.61 -12.09 0.71
CA ALA A 200 -15.39 -11.20 -0.12
C ALA A 200 -14.45 -10.24 -0.85
N LEU A 201 -14.81 -9.87 -2.06
CA LEU A 201 -14.21 -8.79 -2.83
C LEU A 201 -15.17 -7.61 -2.83
N VAL A 202 -14.62 -6.42 -2.60
CA VAL A 202 -15.37 -5.16 -2.68
C VAL A 202 -14.76 -4.32 -3.78
N ASP A 203 -15.57 -3.98 -4.78
CA ASP A 203 -15.17 -3.11 -5.88
C ASP A 203 -15.02 -1.67 -5.36
N PRO A 204 -13.84 -1.04 -5.46
CA PRO A 204 -13.63 0.32 -4.98
C PRO A 204 -14.35 1.39 -5.79
N LEU A 205 -14.81 1.09 -7.02
CA LEU A 205 -15.50 2.03 -7.90
C LEU A 205 -17.01 2.06 -7.63
N THR A 206 -17.61 0.90 -7.30
CA THR A 206 -19.06 0.77 -7.16
C THR A 206 -19.52 0.42 -5.75
N GLY A 207 -18.64 -0.13 -4.92
CA GLY A 207 -18.97 -0.67 -3.61
C GLY A 207 -19.63 -2.06 -3.66
N ASP A 208 -19.74 -2.65 -4.85
CA ASP A 208 -20.33 -3.98 -5.01
C ASP A 208 -19.53 -5.04 -4.26
N VAL A 209 -20.25 -5.91 -3.57
CA VAL A 209 -19.66 -6.99 -2.78
C VAL A 209 -19.87 -8.33 -3.46
N THR A 210 -18.79 -9.00 -3.81
CA THR A 210 -18.81 -10.36 -4.36
C THR A 210 -18.27 -11.35 -3.34
N GLY A 211 -19.11 -12.23 -2.84
CA GLY A 211 -18.73 -13.29 -1.90
C GLY A 211 -17.83 -14.33 -2.56
N ILE A 212 -16.80 -14.78 -1.83
CA ILE A 212 -15.95 -15.89 -2.21
C ILE A 212 -16.43 -17.13 -1.42
N PRO A 213 -17.15 -18.06 -2.05
CA PRO A 213 -17.62 -19.22 -1.32
C PRO A 213 -16.46 -20.14 -0.92
N ALA A 214 -16.46 -20.59 0.34
CA ALA A 214 -15.47 -21.51 0.90
C ALA A 214 -15.30 -22.83 0.11
N ALA A 215 -16.32 -23.21 -0.66
CA ALA A 215 -16.42 -24.54 -1.25
C ALA A 215 -15.73 -24.72 -2.62
N LYS A 216 -15.17 -23.67 -3.24
CA LYS A 216 -14.64 -23.80 -4.62
C LYS A 216 -13.35 -23.02 -4.87
N PRO A 217 -12.20 -23.47 -4.32
CA PRO A 217 -10.89 -22.88 -4.66
C PRO A 217 -10.49 -23.14 -6.13
N SER A 218 -11.23 -23.99 -6.87
CA SER A 218 -10.87 -24.43 -8.24
C SER A 218 -9.42 -24.88 -8.31
N TYR A 219 -9.16 -26.05 -7.75
CA TYR A 219 -7.82 -26.63 -7.68
C TYR A 219 -7.23 -26.88 -9.07
N PRO A 220 -5.94 -26.61 -9.29
CA PRO A 220 -5.25 -26.94 -10.53
C PRO A 220 -5.26 -28.45 -10.79
N GLU A 221 -5.36 -28.83 -12.06
CA GLU A 221 -5.24 -30.21 -12.46
C GLU A 221 -3.91 -30.83 -12.01
N GLY A 222 -3.97 -32.04 -11.46
CA GLY A 222 -2.79 -32.77 -10.99
C GLY A 222 -2.20 -32.29 -9.67
N CYS A 223 -2.84 -31.36 -8.97
CA CYS A 223 -2.39 -30.93 -7.64
C CYS A 223 -3.05 -31.75 -6.53
N SER A 224 -2.36 -32.75 -6.02
CA SER A 224 -2.86 -33.62 -4.93
C SER A 224 -2.78 -32.95 -3.54
N ALA A 225 -1.88 -31.99 -3.36
CA ALA A 225 -1.63 -31.30 -2.09
C ALA A 225 -2.34 -29.94 -1.96
N CYS A 226 -2.93 -29.41 -3.03
CA CYS A 226 -3.57 -28.08 -3.00
C CYS A 226 -4.78 -28.00 -2.04
N GLY A 227 -5.44 -29.11 -1.74
CA GLY A 227 -6.53 -29.16 -0.78
C GLY A 227 -6.10 -29.14 0.69
N GLN A 228 -4.79 -29.19 0.97
CA GLN A 228 -4.25 -29.16 2.31
C GLN A 228 -3.86 -27.70 2.67
N LEU A 229 -4.35 -27.20 3.80
CA LEU A 229 -4.07 -25.85 4.29
C LEU A 229 -4.34 -24.78 3.23
N THR A 230 -5.46 -24.91 2.51
CA THR A 230 -5.82 -23.96 1.46
C THR A 230 -6.21 -22.62 2.07
N GLU A 231 -5.60 -21.55 1.55
CA GLU A 231 -5.83 -20.18 1.99
C GLU A 231 -5.93 -19.24 0.79
N VAL A 232 -6.78 -18.22 0.91
CA VAL A 232 -6.76 -17.05 0.01
C VAL A 232 -5.68 -16.09 0.49
N ARG A 233 -4.64 -15.91 -0.30
CA ARG A 233 -3.47 -15.08 0.03
C ARG A 233 -3.58 -13.64 -0.48
N GLY A 234 -4.33 -13.43 -1.54
CA GLY A 234 -4.45 -12.12 -2.16
C GLY A 234 -5.27 -12.16 -3.44
N GLN A 235 -5.28 -11.06 -4.13
CA GLN A 235 -5.86 -10.92 -5.45
C GLN A 235 -4.79 -10.43 -6.42
N THR A 236 -4.87 -10.88 -7.65
CA THR A 236 -4.12 -10.39 -8.80
C THR A 236 -5.09 -9.90 -9.86
N GLU A 237 -4.61 -9.21 -10.89
CA GLU A 237 -5.45 -8.83 -12.05
C GLU A 237 -6.09 -10.03 -12.76
N LYS A 238 -5.52 -11.22 -12.64
CA LYS A 238 -6.02 -12.45 -13.27
C LYS A 238 -7.00 -13.22 -12.39
N GLY A 239 -7.08 -12.91 -11.10
CA GLY A 239 -7.97 -13.59 -10.18
C GLY A 239 -7.37 -13.75 -8.78
N LEU A 240 -8.07 -14.52 -7.95
CA LEU A 240 -7.64 -14.78 -6.58
C LEU A 240 -6.41 -15.70 -6.54
N LEU A 241 -5.45 -15.32 -5.72
CA LEU A 241 -4.28 -16.11 -5.38
C LEU A 241 -4.61 -17.02 -4.20
N PHE A 242 -4.50 -18.31 -4.42
CA PHE A 242 -4.63 -19.33 -3.39
C PHE A 242 -3.27 -19.96 -3.09
N SER A 243 -3.05 -20.36 -1.86
CA SER A 243 -1.96 -21.25 -1.48
C SER A 243 -2.49 -22.49 -0.78
N GLY A 244 -1.84 -23.63 -1.03
CA GLY A 244 -1.91 -24.82 -0.19
C GLY A 244 -0.64 -24.94 0.65
N ALA A 245 -0.38 -26.11 1.21
CA ALA A 245 0.79 -26.36 2.06
C ALA A 245 2.15 -26.11 1.37
N ARG A 246 2.23 -26.33 0.08
CA ARG A 246 3.50 -26.27 -0.69
C ARG A 246 3.35 -25.77 -2.12
N GLU A 247 2.18 -25.40 -2.55
CA GLU A 247 1.90 -24.99 -3.93
C GLU A 247 0.87 -23.87 -3.88
N PHE A 248 0.90 -23.00 -4.88
CA PHE A 248 -0.02 -21.87 -4.98
C PHE A 248 -0.47 -21.69 -6.44
N TRP A 249 -1.61 -21.02 -6.62
CA TRP A 249 -2.17 -20.79 -7.94
C TRP A 249 -3.06 -19.55 -7.96
N VAL A 250 -3.17 -18.97 -9.14
CA VAL A 250 -4.18 -17.96 -9.42
C VAL A 250 -5.39 -18.64 -10.05
N ARG A 251 -6.56 -18.48 -9.45
CA ARG A 251 -7.80 -19.07 -9.94
C ARG A 251 -8.14 -18.56 -11.35
N GLY A 252 -8.25 -19.48 -12.32
CA GLY A 252 -8.43 -19.13 -13.73
C GLY A 252 -7.18 -18.61 -14.45
N GLY A 253 -6.03 -18.64 -13.77
CA GLY A 253 -4.74 -18.19 -14.30
C GLY A 253 -3.68 -19.28 -14.32
N TRP A 254 -2.57 -19.01 -13.69
CA TRP A 254 -1.36 -19.85 -13.70
C TRP A 254 -1.19 -20.66 -12.39
N PHE A 255 -0.32 -21.66 -12.45
CA PHE A 255 -0.04 -22.58 -11.35
C PHE A 255 1.46 -22.59 -11.03
N SER A 256 1.83 -22.53 -9.75
CA SER A 256 3.20 -22.44 -9.26
C SER A 256 4.16 -23.46 -9.85
N ARG A 257 3.71 -24.71 -10.01
CA ARG A 257 4.52 -25.79 -10.58
C ARG A 257 5.04 -25.50 -12.00
N LYS A 258 4.30 -24.70 -12.80
CA LYS A 258 4.64 -24.35 -14.18
C LYS A 258 5.54 -23.12 -14.28
N VAL A 259 5.68 -22.37 -13.18
CA VAL A 259 6.38 -21.09 -13.13
C VAL A 259 7.49 -21.07 -12.07
N ALA A 260 7.89 -22.22 -11.57
CA ALA A 260 8.98 -22.35 -10.61
C ALA A 260 10.29 -21.78 -11.19
N PRO A 261 11.08 -21.03 -10.41
CA PRO A 261 12.40 -20.56 -10.84
C PRO A 261 13.33 -21.73 -11.17
N LYS A 262 14.32 -21.45 -12.03
CA LYS A 262 15.38 -22.44 -12.30
C LYS A 262 16.10 -22.81 -11.00
N GLY A 263 16.27 -24.10 -10.76
CA GLY A 263 16.92 -24.60 -9.55
C GLY A 263 15.98 -24.89 -8.38
N ALA A 264 14.75 -24.40 -8.40
CA ALA A 264 13.75 -24.67 -7.36
C ALA A 264 13.11 -26.07 -7.52
N ASP A 265 12.62 -26.63 -6.41
CA ASP A 265 11.64 -27.74 -6.45
C ASP A 265 10.26 -27.16 -6.84
N PRO A 266 9.69 -27.51 -8.00
CA PRO A 266 8.42 -26.95 -8.47
C PRO A 266 7.22 -27.22 -7.54
N ARG A 267 7.35 -28.12 -6.57
CA ARG A 267 6.31 -28.48 -5.60
C ARG A 267 6.53 -27.89 -4.21
N SER A 268 7.30 -26.81 -4.11
CA SER A 268 7.68 -26.25 -2.81
C SER A 268 7.37 -24.73 -2.67
N GLY A 269 6.70 -24.15 -3.64
CA GLY A 269 6.43 -22.70 -3.64
C GLY A 269 5.44 -22.28 -2.55
N VAL A 270 5.84 -21.32 -1.73
CA VAL A 270 5.00 -20.69 -0.70
C VAL A 270 5.03 -19.18 -0.88
N PRO A 271 3.91 -18.54 -1.25
CA PRO A 271 3.83 -17.09 -1.33
C PRO A 271 3.90 -16.51 0.08
N THR A 272 4.82 -15.57 0.30
CA THR A 272 5.07 -14.95 1.59
C THR A 272 4.55 -13.51 1.65
N SER A 273 4.57 -12.80 0.52
CA SER A 273 4.05 -11.46 0.40
C SER A 273 3.39 -11.25 -0.96
N VAL A 274 2.27 -10.54 -0.98
CA VAL A 274 1.52 -10.20 -2.18
C VAL A 274 1.36 -8.67 -2.23
N GLY A 275 1.99 -8.08 -3.21
CA GLY A 275 1.93 -6.64 -3.47
C GLY A 275 1.32 -6.33 -4.84
N PRO A 276 1.18 -5.06 -5.20
CA PRO A 276 0.67 -4.64 -6.50
C PRO A 276 1.51 -5.22 -7.65
N GLY A 277 0.89 -6.11 -8.42
CA GLY A 277 1.54 -6.74 -9.59
C GLY A 277 2.70 -7.70 -9.28
N ARG A 278 3.03 -7.95 -8.01
CA ARG A 278 4.18 -8.76 -7.60
C ARG A 278 3.84 -9.74 -6.47
N ILE A 279 4.50 -10.89 -6.47
CA ILE A 279 4.39 -11.91 -5.42
C ILE A 279 5.78 -12.34 -5.03
N LEU A 280 6.14 -12.20 -3.75
CA LEU A 280 7.35 -12.77 -3.20
C LEU A 280 7.07 -14.21 -2.78
N VAL A 281 7.89 -15.13 -3.25
CA VAL A 281 7.71 -16.56 -3.03
C VAL A 281 8.99 -17.20 -2.54
N ARG A 282 8.85 -18.02 -1.52
CA ARG A 282 9.90 -18.90 -1.03
C ARG A 282 9.79 -20.29 -1.67
N TRP A 283 10.92 -20.84 -2.11
CA TRP A 283 11.04 -22.16 -2.72
C TRP A 283 12.14 -22.97 -2.06
N GLN A 284 11.96 -24.28 -1.98
CA GLN A 284 13.07 -25.17 -1.68
C GLN A 284 13.93 -25.35 -2.92
N LEU A 285 15.23 -25.49 -2.75
CA LEU A 285 16.11 -25.90 -3.84
C LEU A 285 15.80 -27.33 -4.28
N GLY A 286 15.97 -27.60 -5.56
CA GLY A 286 15.82 -28.94 -6.11
C GLY A 286 16.81 -29.91 -5.45
N LYS A 287 16.39 -31.16 -5.21
CA LYS A 287 17.17 -32.20 -4.49
C LYS A 287 18.58 -32.45 -5.01
N LYS A 288 18.87 -32.08 -6.26
CA LYS A 288 20.18 -32.24 -6.89
C LYS A 288 21.10 -31.03 -6.67
N ALA A 289 20.60 -29.93 -6.11
CA ALA A 289 21.43 -28.77 -5.79
C ALA A 289 22.33 -29.08 -4.60
N GLU A 290 23.59 -28.71 -4.71
CA GLU A 290 24.61 -28.97 -3.69
C GLU A 290 24.20 -28.39 -2.32
N ARG A 291 23.59 -27.21 -2.33
CA ARG A 291 23.14 -26.50 -1.13
C ARG A 291 21.68 -26.75 -0.73
N ALA A 292 20.99 -27.77 -1.30
CA ALA A 292 19.57 -28.01 -1.05
C ALA A 292 19.20 -28.26 0.43
N ALA A 293 20.16 -28.74 1.24
CA ALA A 293 19.94 -28.97 2.67
C ALA A 293 19.98 -27.70 3.52
N THR A 294 20.76 -26.70 3.11
CA THR A 294 21.09 -25.52 3.90
C THR A 294 20.53 -24.23 3.34
N HIS A 295 20.15 -24.19 2.07
CA HIS A 295 19.66 -22.97 1.39
C HIS A 295 18.25 -23.17 0.84
N GLU A 296 17.62 -22.04 0.58
CA GLU A 296 16.32 -21.90 -0.10
C GLU A 296 16.41 -20.82 -1.17
N LEU A 297 15.48 -20.81 -2.09
CA LEU A 297 15.42 -19.85 -3.18
C LEU A 297 14.25 -18.88 -2.95
N TRP A 298 14.54 -17.62 -2.95
CA TRP A 298 13.54 -16.56 -2.90
C TRP A 298 13.38 -15.96 -4.28
N ALA A 299 12.15 -15.73 -4.70
CA ALA A 299 11.89 -15.15 -6.01
C ALA A 299 10.71 -14.17 -5.96
N VAL A 300 10.87 -13.04 -6.64
CA VAL A 300 9.77 -12.13 -6.95
C VAL A 300 9.17 -12.56 -8.27
N HIS A 301 7.87 -12.84 -8.28
CA HIS A 301 7.11 -13.25 -9.45
C HIS A 301 6.23 -12.11 -9.94
N ASP A 302 6.05 -12.03 -11.26
CA ASP A 302 5.03 -11.21 -11.89
C ASP A 302 3.65 -11.82 -11.62
N ALA A 303 2.76 -11.06 -11.01
CA ALA A 303 1.46 -11.56 -10.59
C ALA A 303 0.51 -11.87 -11.78
N ALA A 304 0.72 -11.23 -12.94
CA ALA A 304 -0.13 -11.43 -14.11
C ALA A 304 0.11 -12.77 -14.81
N ASN A 305 1.37 -13.26 -14.82
CA ASN A 305 1.74 -14.46 -15.57
C ASN A 305 2.48 -15.53 -14.73
N GLY A 306 2.81 -15.22 -13.48
CA GLY A 306 3.50 -16.07 -12.54
C GLY A 306 4.99 -16.26 -12.80
N LYS A 307 5.57 -15.67 -13.83
CA LYS A 307 6.99 -15.85 -14.15
C LYS A 307 7.88 -15.20 -13.10
N PRO A 308 9.01 -15.83 -12.72
CA PRO A 308 9.98 -15.20 -11.85
C PRO A 308 10.63 -14.00 -12.58
N VAL A 309 10.73 -12.88 -11.87
CA VAL A 309 11.37 -11.64 -12.35
C VAL A 309 12.81 -11.57 -11.84
N ALA A 310 13.02 -11.78 -10.54
CA ALA A 310 14.32 -11.83 -9.91
C ALA A 310 14.33 -12.94 -8.86
N SER A 311 15.50 -13.47 -8.54
CA SER A 311 15.64 -14.52 -7.52
C SER A 311 17.01 -14.50 -6.86
N VAL A 312 17.07 -14.98 -5.61
CA VAL A 312 18.30 -15.12 -4.83
C VAL A 312 18.24 -16.37 -3.98
N GLU A 313 19.38 -17.04 -3.84
CA GLU A 313 19.55 -18.11 -2.87
C GLU A 313 19.95 -17.52 -1.51
N CYS A 314 19.29 -18.00 -0.45
CA CYS A 314 19.52 -17.58 0.91
C CYS A 314 19.67 -18.79 1.81
N HIS A 315 20.39 -18.68 2.89
CA HIS A 315 20.49 -19.74 3.88
C HIS A 315 19.12 -20.01 4.52
N ARG A 316 18.77 -21.25 4.71
CA ARG A 316 17.53 -21.63 5.37
C ARG A 316 17.68 -21.40 6.88
N PRO A 317 16.76 -20.69 7.54
CA PRO A 317 16.80 -20.56 8.98
C PRO A 317 16.65 -21.92 9.66
N ALA A 318 17.42 -22.17 10.73
CA ALA A 318 17.38 -23.43 11.48
C ALA A 318 15.98 -23.70 12.08
N ILE A 319 15.25 -22.64 12.40
CA ILE A 319 13.87 -22.69 12.89
C ILE A 319 12.99 -21.93 11.91
N GLU A 320 11.94 -22.57 11.42
CA GLU A 320 10.97 -21.93 10.53
C GLU A 320 10.33 -20.72 11.25
N PRO A 321 10.40 -19.52 10.69
CA PRO A 321 9.81 -18.35 11.32
C PRO A 321 8.27 -18.46 11.31
N GLY A 322 7.62 -17.98 12.35
CA GLY A 322 6.16 -17.97 12.45
C GLY A 322 5.48 -17.05 11.43
N SER A 323 6.21 -16.06 10.90
CA SER A 323 5.78 -15.16 9.83
C SER A 323 6.98 -14.78 8.97
N HIS A 324 6.71 -14.46 7.71
CA HIS A 324 7.71 -13.95 6.79
C HIS A 324 7.57 -12.43 6.64
N PRO A 325 8.68 -11.71 6.38
CA PRO A 325 8.62 -10.26 6.15
C PRO A 325 7.77 -9.95 4.92
N GLN A 326 7.02 -8.87 4.99
CA GLN A 326 6.30 -8.35 3.85
C GLN A 326 7.25 -7.62 2.93
N ALA A 327 7.04 -7.76 1.61
CA ALA A 327 7.82 -7.02 0.64
C ALA A 327 7.36 -5.55 0.57
N VAL A 328 8.33 -4.66 0.61
CA VAL A 328 8.17 -3.22 0.37
C VAL A 328 8.80 -2.91 -0.98
N PHE A 329 8.07 -2.16 -1.81
CA PHE A 329 8.52 -1.79 -3.15
C PHE A 329 8.85 -0.30 -3.19
N SER A 330 9.84 0.06 -4.01
CA SER A 330 10.05 1.47 -4.36
C SER A 330 8.85 2.03 -5.13
N PRO A 331 8.62 3.36 -5.15
CA PRO A 331 7.50 3.97 -5.86
C PRO A 331 7.36 3.55 -7.33
N SER A 332 8.47 3.40 -8.04
CA SER A 332 8.49 2.91 -9.44
C SER A 332 8.23 1.40 -9.56
N GLY A 333 8.32 0.66 -8.46
CA GLY A 333 8.25 -0.81 -8.44
C GLY A 333 9.50 -1.50 -9.01
N ARG A 334 10.60 -0.77 -9.24
CA ARG A 334 11.87 -1.35 -9.72
C ARG A 334 12.59 -2.13 -8.63
N TYR A 335 12.63 -1.60 -7.42
CA TYR A 335 13.32 -2.22 -6.30
C TYR A 335 12.33 -2.79 -5.29
N ALA A 336 12.71 -3.88 -4.65
CA ALA A 336 11.95 -4.50 -3.59
C ALA A 336 12.85 -4.96 -2.46
N VAL A 337 12.41 -4.81 -1.21
CA VAL A 337 13.07 -5.33 -0.02
C VAL A 337 12.10 -6.13 0.83
N ALA A 338 12.58 -7.16 1.54
CA ALA A 338 11.78 -7.96 2.45
C ALA A 338 12.67 -8.58 3.54
N GLY A 339 12.80 -7.93 4.68
CA GLY A 339 13.70 -8.36 5.74
C GLY A 339 15.15 -8.37 5.26
N ASN A 340 15.80 -9.54 5.22
CA ASN A 340 17.19 -9.69 4.75
C ASN A 340 17.33 -9.84 3.23
N LEU A 341 16.26 -9.63 2.47
CA LEU A 341 16.25 -9.77 1.02
C LEU A 341 16.13 -8.42 0.32
N ALA A 342 16.83 -8.25 -0.79
CA ALA A 342 16.67 -7.12 -1.70
C ALA A 342 16.68 -7.60 -3.16
N PHE A 343 15.93 -6.91 -4.03
CA PHE A 343 15.80 -7.27 -5.45
C PHE A 343 15.79 -6.03 -6.33
N ASP A 344 16.66 -5.98 -7.35
CA ASP A 344 16.51 -5.12 -8.53
C ASP A 344 15.72 -5.91 -9.59
N LEU A 345 14.47 -5.55 -9.78
CA LEU A 345 13.56 -6.27 -10.69
C LEU A 345 13.84 -5.98 -12.15
N GLU A 346 14.50 -4.87 -12.47
CA GLU A 346 14.90 -4.51 -13.81
C GLU A 346 16.21 -5.24 -14.21
N ALA A 347 17.23 -5.22 -13.34
CA ALA A 347 18.46 -5.99 -13.51
C ALA A 347 18.24 -7.50 -13.32
N LYS A 348 17.12 -7.92 -12.69
CA LYS A 348 16.78 -9.30 -12.34
C LYS A 348 17.76 -9.91 -11.35
N GLU A 349 18.29 -9.10 -10.48
CA GLU A 349 19.25 -9.46 -9.45
C GLU A 349 18.60 -9.51 -8.08
N GLY A 350 19.14 -10.34 -7.19
CA GLY A 350 18.71 -10.44 -5.81
C GLY A 350 19.91 -10.55 -4.87
N PHE A 351 19.76 -9.97 -3.70
CA PHE A 351 20.75 -9.93 -2.62
C PHE A 351 20.16 -10.56 -1.36
N CYS A 352 20.98 -11.27 -0.62
CA CYS A 352 20.61 -11.88 0.65
C CYS A 352 21.62 -11.46 1.71
N PHE A 353 21.17 -10.76 2.75
CA PHE A 353 22.00 -10.22 3.82
C PHE A 353 21.87 -11.06 5.08
N GLU A 354 22.64 -12.14 5.13
CA GLU A 354 22.65 -13.09 6.23
C GLU A 354 23.96 -13.03 7.03
N THR A 355 23.94 -13.68 8.18
CA THR A 355 25.12 -13.84 9.00
C THR A 355 26.06 -14.86 8.35
N GLU A 356 26.94 -14.43 7.45
CA GLU A 356 28.07 -15.22 6.97
C GLU A 356 29.37 -14.67 7.55
N GLY A 357 30.24 -15.56 8.03
CA GLY A 357 31.60 -15.17 8.51
C GLY A 357 31.62 -14.22 9.70
N GLY A 358 30.53 -14.12 10.49
CA GLY A 358 30.44 -13.21 11.65
C GLY A 358 29.87 -11.82 11.33
N ALA A 359 29.43 -11.58 10.10
CA ALA A 359 28.69 -10.36 9.76
C ALA A 359 27.30 -10.37 10.43
N ALA A 360 26.85 -9.20 10.89
CA ALA A 360 25.50 -9.04 11.45
C ALA A 360 24.43 -9.23 10.36
N ARG A 361 23.31 -9.83 10.73
CA ARG A 361 22.14 -9.93 9.83
C ARG A 361 21.56 -8.53 9.62
N VAL A 362 21.34 -8.15 8.37
CA VAL A 362 20.69 -6.88 8.02
C VAL A 362 19.21 -7.12 7.75
N THR A 363 18.38 -6.30 8.37
CA THR A 363 16.91 -6.26 8.11
C THR A 363 16.58 -4.96 7.42
N LEU A 364 16.25 -5.03 6.12
CA LEU A 364 15.84 -3.90 5.31
C LEU A 364 14.35 -3.60 5.54
N ALA A 365 14.00 -2.32 5.63
CA ALA A 365 12.67 -1.86 6.00
C ALA A 365 12.03 -0.96 4.92
N SER A 366 12.83 -0.22 4.15
CA SER A 366 12.34 0.66 3.09
C SER A 366 13.32 0.74 1.91
N VAL A 367 12.84 1.20 0.77
CA VAL A 367 13.63 1.33 -0.46
C VAL A 367 13.12 2.50 -1.30
N THR A 368 14.06 3.19 -1.95
CA THR A 368 13.83 4.39 -2.75
C THR A 368 14.06 4.12 -4.24
N ASP A 369 13.60 5.02 -5.11
CA ASP A 369 13.73 4.86 -6.58
C ASP A 369 15.15 5.07 -7.10
N ASP A 370 16.03 5.70 -6.33
CA ASP A 370 17.44 5.84 -6.68
C ASP A 370 18.28 4.59 -6.39
N GLY A 371 17.67 3.54 -5.87
CA GLY A 371 18.35 2.29 -5.57
C GLY A 371 19.07 2.30 -4.22
N THR A 372 18.59 3.09 -3.25
CA THR A 372 19.04 3.03 -1.86
C THR A 372 18.00 2.31 -1.01
N ALA A 373 18.38 1.31 -0.25
CA ALA A 373 17.52 0.69 0.75
C ALA A 373 18.02 1.03 2.17
N TYR A 374 17.09 1.18 3.09
CA TYR A 374 17.37 1.49 4.49
C TYR A 374 16.90 0.35 5.39
N GLY A 375 17.68 0.10 6.43
CA GLY A 375 17.41 -0.96 7.38
C GLY A 375 18.31 -0.88 8.61
N ALA A 376 18.36 -1.95 9.39
CA ALA A 376 19.27 -2.02 10.51
C ALA A 376 19.89 -3.42 10.65
N ALA A 377 21.16 -3.44 11.04
CA ALA A 377 21.84 -4.66 11.44
C ALA A 377 21.35 -5.08 12.84
N ASP A 378 21.11 -6.37 13.02
CA ASP A 378 20.62 -6.97 14.27
C ASP A 378 19.22 -6.47 14.74
N ALA A 379 18.45 -5.84 13.87
CA ALA A 379 17.04 -5.56 14.15
C ALA A 379 16.22 -6.86 14.09
N ARG A 380 15.20 -6.97 14.93
CA ARG A 380 14.31 -8.14 15.00
C ARG A 380 13.46 -8.28 13.73
N ASP A 381 12.94 -7.16 13.26
CA ASP A 381 12.13 -7.05 12.05
C ASP A 381 12.19 -5.61 11.49
N ALA A 382 11.47 -5.36 10.40
CA ALA A 382 11.44 -4.05 9.74
C ALA A 382 10.85 -2.94 10.62
N ALA A 383 9.84 -3.26 11.45
CA ALA A 383 9.24 -2.29 12.36
C ALA A 383 10.24 -1.88 13.45
N ASP A 384 10.94 -2.84 14.04
CA ASP A 384 12.01 -2.59 15.01
C ASP A 384 13.12 -1.71 14.42
N ALA A 385 13.54 -1.97 13.16
CA ALA A 385 14.53 -1.14 12.46
C ALA A 385 14.04 0.31 12.30
N LEU A 386 12.80 0.52 11.89
CA LEU A 386 12.19 1.85 11.73
C LEU A 386 12.01 2.58 13.07
N GLU A 387 11.76 1.86 14.15
CA GLU A 387 11.67 2.39 15.51
C GLU A 387 13.04 2.71 16.13
N GLY A 388 14.15 2.34 15.47
CA GLY A 388 15.52 2.58 15.87
C GLY A 388 16.15 1.41 16.62
N GLY A 389 15.62 0.19 16.46
CA GLY A 389 16.28 -1.05 16.89
C GLY A 389 17.45 -1.43 15.98
N GLY A 390 18.46 -2.03 16.54
CA GLY A 390 19.68 -2.41 15.82
C GLY A 390 20.58 -1.23 15.45
N THR A 391 21.55 -1.48 14.58
CA THR A 391 22.46 -0.47 14.03
C THR A 391 21.94 -0.04 12.66
N PRO A 392 21.55 1.23 12.46
CA PRO A 392 21.01 1.69 11.19
C PRO A 392 22.05 1.57 10.07
N VAL A 393 21.58 1.14 8.91
CA VAL A 393 22.40 0.95 7.71
C VAL A 393 21.69 1.47 6.46
N GLU A 394 22.48 1.80 5.45
CA GLU A 394 21.99 1.96 4.07
C GLU A 394 22.65 0.93 3.16
N MET A 395 21.94 0.50 2.14
CA MET A 395 22.38 -0.48 1.14
C MET A 395 22.20 0.11 -0.24
N SER A 396 23.22 0.01 -1.07
CA SER A 396 23.20 0.43 -2.47
C SER A 396 22.91 -0.75 -3.39
N PHE A 397 21.90 -0.65 -4.24
CA PHE A 397 21.64 -1.66 -5.28
C PHE A 397 22.70 -1.64 -6.41
N VAL A 398 23.45 -0.55 -6.55
CA VAL A 398 24.48 -0.45 -7.62
C VAL A 398 25.68 -1.32 -7.27
N SER A 399 26.13 -1.31 -5.99
CA SER A 399 27.30 -2.07 -5.56
C SER A 399 26.94 -3.32 -4.75
N GLY A 400 25.76 -3.41 -4.18
CA GLY A 400 25.37 -4.45 -3.22
C GLY A 400 25.96 -4.22 -1.81
N ASP A 401 26.67 -3.11 -1.60
CA ASP A 401 27.34 -2.83 -0.33
C ASP A 401 26.33 -2.32 0.70
N VAL A 402 26.62 -2.65 1.96
CA VAL A 402 25.89 -2.17 3.14
C VAL A 402 26.81 -1.30 3.97
N GLU A 403 26.43 -0.06 4.20
CA GLU A 403 27.20 0.90 4.98
C GLU A 403 26.47 1.28 6.27
N PRO A 404 27.16 1.33 7.42
CA PRO A 404 26.56 1.76 8.67
C PRO A 404 26.28 3.27 8.63
N LEU A 405 25.10 3.66 9.09
CA LEU A 405 24.74 5.05 9.32
C LEU A 405 25.16 5.48 10.75
N PRO A 406 25.26 6.79 11.01
CA PRO A 406 25.50 7.29 12.35
C PRO A 406 24.46 6.75 13.36
N PRO A 407 24.84 6.51 14.61
CA PRO A 407 23.93 6.02 15.63
C PRO A 407 22.77 7.04 15.84
N ASN A 408 21.60 6.54 16.21
CA ASN A 408 20.37 7.31 16.39
C ASN A 408 19.77 7.92 15.13
N VAL A 409 20.25 7.56 13.95
CA VAL A 409 19.57 7.92 12.70
C VAL A 409 18.21 7.23 12.66
N ARG A 410 17.17 8.01 12.38
CA ARG A 410 15.84 7.49 12.05
C ARG A 410 15.78 7.19 10.56
N LEU A 411 15.30 6.01 10.22
CA LEU A 411 15.17 5.58 8.83
C LEU A 411 13.86 6.10 8.22
N PRO A 412 13.86 6.44 6.93
CA PRO A 412 12.61 6.76 6.25
C PRO A 412 11.76 5.47 6.12
N GLU A 413 10.48 5.56 6.43
CA GLU A 413 9.56 4.46 6.16
C GLU A 413 9.30 4.29 4.66
N MET A 414 9.42 5.40 3.93
CA MET A 414 9.29 5.45 2.48
C MET A 414 9.82 6.78 1.93
N GLU A 415 9.99 6.84 0.62
CA GLU A 415 10.25 8.09 -0.11
C GLU A 415 9.29 8.21 -1.29
N THR A 416 8.85 9.41 -1.58
CA THR A 416 8.16 9.73 -2.82
C THR A 416 8.43 11.18 -3.23
N SER A 417 8.61 11.41 -4.52
CA SER A 417 8.88 12.75 -5.08
C SER A 417 10.02 13.50 -4.38
N GLY A 418 11.09 12.78 -4.01
CA GLY A 418 12.26 13.37 -3.34
C GLY A 418 12.03 13.78 -1.89
N THR A 419 10.99 13.27 -1.24
CA THR A 419 10.72 13.51 0.18
C THR A 419 10.60 12.20 0.93
N GLY A 420 11.47 11.99 1.91
CA GLY A 420 11.38 10.88 2.85
C GLY A 420 10.31 11.14 3.89
N VAL A 421 9.48 10.14 4.15
CA VAL A 421 8.48 10.15 5.22
C VAL A 421 9.00 9.36 6.40
N PHE A 422 8.97 10.00 7.56
CA PHE A 422 9.46 9.45 8.83
C PHE A 422 8.35 9.45 9.86
N THR A 423 8.42 8.51 10.78
CA THR A 423 7.54 8.49 11.94
C THR A 423 8.32 8.66 13.24
N TRP A 424 7.67 9.26 14.21
CA TRP A 424 8.19 9.40 15.56
C TRP A 424 7.07 9.51 16.58
N THR A 425 7.24 8.82 17.70
CA THR A 425 6.29 8.90 18.82
C THR A 425 6.89 9.73 19.94
N ASP A 426 6.17 10.77 20.35
CA ASP A 426 6.62 11.65 21.42
C ASP A 426 6.39 11.05 22.83
N ARG A 427 6.87 11.73 23.87
CA ARG A 427 6.72 11.28 25.27
C ARG A 427 5.26 11.23 25.77
N LYS A 428 4.30 11.70 24.99
CA LYS A 428 2.86 11.65 25.26
C LYS A 428 2.15 10.60 24.41
N ASP A 429 2.91 9.68 23.81
CA ASP A 429 2.42 8.64 22.90
C ASP A 429 1.68 9.19 21.68
N ARG A 430 2.00 10.41 21.23
CA ARG A 430 1.45 10.97 20.00
C ARG A 430 2.35 10.61 18.84
N LEU A 431 1.74 10.08 17.78
CA LEU A 431 2.45 9.81 16.53
C LEU A 431 2.61 11.10 15.74
N HIS A 432 3.83 11.36 15.33
CA HIS A 432 4.21 12.42 14.40
C HIS A 432 4.57 11.81 13.06
N LEU A 433 4.03 12.37 11.99
CA LEU A 433 4.49 12.11 10.62
C LEU A 433 5.32 13.30 10.17
N LEU A 434 6.50 13.04 9.65
CA LEU A 434 7.44 14.06 9.23
C LEU A 434 7.87 13.81 7.80
N GLY A 435 7.90 14.85 6.98
CA GLY A 435 8.45 14.79 5.63
C GLY A 435 9.72 15.63 5.56
N TYR A 436 10.83 15.00 5.18
CA TYR A 436 12.11 15.69 4.98
C TYR A 436 12.54 15.56 3.52
N PRO A 437 12.81 16.68 2.84
CA PRO A 437 13.29 16.63 1.46
C PRO A 437 14.70 16.06 1.37
N ARG A 438 14.99 15.45 0.23
CA ARG A 438 16.37 15.07 -0.09
C ARG A 438 17.26 16.30 -0.19
N THR A 439 18.52 16.10 0.18
CA THR A 439 19.60 17.04 -0.11
C THR A 439 19.87 16.99 -1.60
N SER A 440 19.76 18.14 -2.28
CA SER A 440 20.08 18.28 -3.71
C SER A 440 21.57 18.19 -3.95
#